data_6fca2f502fb5637230be1451a8b3c439
#
_entry.id   6fca2f502fb5637230be1451a8b3c439
#
_cell.length_a   1.000
_cell.length_b   1.000
_cell.length_c   1.000
_cell.angle_alpha   90.00
_cell.angle_beta   90.00
_cell.angle_gamma   90.00
#
_symmetry.space_group_name_H-M   'P 1'
#
loop_
_entity.id
_entity.type
_entity.pdbx_description
1 polymer ?
#
loop_
_entity_poly.entity_id
_entity_poly.type
_entity_poly.pdbx_seq_one_letter_code
_entity_poly.pdbx_strand_id
1 'polypeptide(L)'
;TQNQSSAASDVYKRQATAYSTGSKTINRYIGVDKDGKDLKNLTEILYEKGFVSSLIATSEVTHATPAAFAAHNISRYDDDGLAEDFFKSNIYMLLGGGRDFFLPKSEGGQRSDELNLIEGILSSSHLLADKKDLEEFKHKDKKRIFGLFAAEELIRSANEPNLTEMLKFSISNSELMVDEGCNGFFVMAEGSQIDWAGHDNDFDTMFKEMEEFDNAVEAALNYAKINEDTLLVVLADHETGGLLLEMDDLRYGPSKNMRLSWNTAIGKGSHTGAMIPVYAFGPGAEMFSGIMDNTDVFFAMNKAVDVNSLSEYTCH
;
A
#
# COMPACT_ATOMS: atom_id res chain seq x y z
N THR A 1 22.52 20.44 -11.18
CA THR A 1 23.10 20.56 -9.81
C THR A 1 22.13 21.15 -8.76
N GLN A 2 20.89 21.47 -9.12
CA GLN A 2 19.88 21.97 -8.17
C GLN A 2 18.88 20.93 -7.70
N ASN A 3 18.88 19.72 -8.25
CA ASN A 3 17.91 18.67 -7.90
C ASN A 3 18.35 17.76 -6.75
N GLN A 4 19.57 17.81 -6.29
CA GLN A 4 20.05 16.96 -5.18
C GLN A 4 19.75 17.52 -3.78
N SER A 5 19.54 18.84 -3.64
CA SER A 5 19.16 19.44 -2.35
C SER A 5 17.65 19.40 -2.07
N SER A 6 16.82 19.17 -3.08
CA SER A 6 15.38 19.02 -2.90
C SER A 6 15.00 17.61 -2.46
N ALA A 7 15.76 16.57 -2.79
CA ALA A 7 15.47 15.19 -2.40
C ALA A 7 15.44 15.00 -0.86
N ALA A 8 16.36 15.61 -0.12
CA ALA A 8 16.40 15.47 1.33
C ALA A 8 15.34 16.28 2.10
N SER A 9 14.82 17.38 1.52
CA SER A 9 13.73 18.16 2.11
C SER A 9 12.34 17.71 1.61
N ASP A 10 12.30 16.97 0.49
CA ASP A 10 11.08 16.43 -0.12
C ASP A 10 10.67 15.06 0.43
N VAL A 11 11.44 14.50 1.34
CA VAL A 11 11.33 13.12 1.86
C VAL A 11 10.10 12.89 2.74
N TYR A 12 9.31 13.90 3.07
CA TYR A 12 8.16 13.74 3.94
C TYR A 12 6.85 13.51 3.17
N LYS A 13 6.51 12.23 2.91
CA LYS A 13 5.12 11.75 2.75
C LYS A 13 4.36 12.19 1.48
N ARG A 14 5.07 12.39 0.37
CA ARG A 14 4.52 12.69 -0.97
C ARG A 14 4.73 11.55 -1.96
N GLN A 15 5.53 10.57 -1.56
CA GLN A 15 5.94 9.51 -2.48
C GLN A 15 4.76 8.66 -2.94
N ALA A 16 3.83 8.35 -2.02
CA ALA A 16 2.63 7.59 -2.37
C ALA A 16 1.79 8.30 -3.45
N THR A 17 1.60 9.63 -3.37
CA THR A 17 0.93 10.40 -4.43
C THR A 17 1.73 10.37 -5.74
N ALA A 18 3.08 10.41 -5.68
CA ALA A 18 3.90 10.30 -6.88
C ALA A 18 3.76 8.93 -7.55
N TYR A 19 3.72 7.85 -6.78
CA TYR A 19 3.50 6.50 -7.29
C TYR A 19 2.09 6.27 -7.82
N SER A 20 1.10 6.90 -7.22
CA SER A 20 -0.31 6.71 -7.61
C SER A 20 -0.77 7.62 -8.74
N THR A 21 -0.13 8.80 -8.94
CA THR A 21 -0.61 9.83 -9.90
C THR A 21 0.45 10.29 -10.91
N GLY A 22 1.72 9.93 -10.72
CA GLY A 22 2.82 10.44 -11.54
C GLY A 22 3.12 11.93 -11.32
N SER A 23 2.64 12.51 -10.23
CA SER A 23 2.77 13.95 -9.93
C SER A 23 3.34 14.19 -8.55
N LYS A 24 4.26 15.15 -8.44
CA LYS A 24 4.74 15.63 -7.13
C LYS A 24 3.75 16.63 -6.56
N THR A 25 3.49 16.51 -5.25
CA THR A 25 2.57 17.39 -4.53
C THR A 25 3.21 18.01 -3.29
N ILE A 26 2.44 18.73 -2.50
CA ILE A 26 2.86 19.31 -1.22
C ILE A 26 2.85 18.24 -0.12
N ASN A 27 3.74 18.39 0.86
CA ASN A 27 3.76 17.51 2.02
C ASN A 27 2.38 17.46 2.70
N ARG A 28 1.92 16.27 3.06
CA ARG A 28 0.62 15.95 3.69
C ARG A 28 -0.59 15.95 2.74
N TYR A 29 -0.42 16.30 1.47
CA TYR A 29 -1.48 16.22 0.48
C TYR A 29 -1.58 14.78 -0.05
N ILE A 30 -2.79 14.32 -0.28
CA ILE A 30 -3.14 12.97 -0.73
C ILE A 30 -3.89 13.08 -2.06
N GLY A 31 -3.34 12.53 -3.14
CA GLY A 31 -4.03 12.45 -4.44
C GLY A 31 -4.40 13.80 -5.06
N VAL A 32 -3.85 14.92 -4.57
CA VAL A 32 -4.12 16.27 -5.09
C VAL A 32 -2.83 17.00 -5.46
N ASP A 33 -2.93 17.96 -6.37
CA ASP A 33 -1.80 18.80 -6.76
C ASP A 33 -1.47 19.90 -5.71
N LYS A 34 -0.48 20.74 -6.01
CA LYS A 34 -0.06 21.85 -5.12
C LYS A 34 -1.15 22.90 -4.86
N ASP A 35 -2.16 22.97 -5.72
CA ASP A 35 -3.29 23.92 -5.63
C ASP A 35 -4.55 23.25 -5.02
N GLY A 36 -4.43 21.97 -4.59
CA GLY A 36 -5.51 21.20 -3.98
C GLY A 36 -6.51 20.63 -4.99
N LYS A 37 -6.13 20.56 -6.27
CA LYS A 37 -6.96 19.95 -7.30
C LYS A 37 -6.67 18.46 -7.39
N ASP A 38 -7.72 17.66 -7.51
CA ASP A 38 -7.65 16.20 -7.66
C ASP A 38 -6.77 15.80 -8.84
N LEU A 39 -5.88 14.84 -8.57
CA LEU A 39 -5.03 14.18 -9.54
C LEU A 39 -5.57 12.78 -9.76
N LYS A 40 -5.92 12.46 -10.98
CA LYS A 40 -6.40 11.11 -11.31
C LYS A 40 -5.35 10.06 -10.96
N ASN A 41 -5.69 9.16 -10.06
CA ASN A 41 -4.77 8.12 -9.60
C ASN A 41 -4.83 6.85 -10.47
N LEU A 42 -3.88 5.94 -10.27
CA LEU A 42 -3.75 4.72 -11.06
C LEU A 42 -4.99 3.83 -10.96
N THR A 43 -5.60 3.70 -9.78
CA THR A 43 -6.76 2.84 -9.60
C THR A 43 -8.00 3.36 -10.33
N GLU A 44 -8.17 4.69 -10.40
CA GLU A 44 -9.23 5.33 -11.21
C GLU A 44 -9.00 5.13 -12.72
N ILE A 45 -7.74 5.24 -13.17
CA ILE A 45 -7.37 4.96 -14.56
C ILE A 45 -7.65 3.50 -14.91
N LEU A 46 -7.28 2.58 -14.03
CA LEU A 46 -7.48 1.15 -14.22
C LEU A 46 -8.96 0.76 -14.18
N TYR A 47 -9.74 1.40 -13.30
CA TYR A 47 -11.19 1.19 -13.25
C TYR A 47 -11.85 1.52 -14.60
N GLU A 48 -11.50 2.66 -15.20
CA GLU A 48 -12.00 3.03 -16.55
C GLU A 48 -11.57 2.06 -17.65
N LYS A 49 -10.51 1.28 -17.42
CA LYS A 49 -10.04 0.21 -18.30
C LYS A 49 -10.64 -1.15 -17.98
N GLY A 50 -11.57 -1.25 -17.04
CA GLY A 50 -12.23 -2.49 -16.64
C GLY A 50 -11.40 -3.37 -15.70
N PHE A 51 -10.48 -2.79 -14.94
CA PHE A 51 -9.74 -3.51 -13.90
C PHE A 51 -10.42 -3.33 -12.55
N VAL A 52 -10.24 -4.32 -11.66
CA VAL A 52 -10.50 -4.17 -10.24
C VAL A 52 -9.22 -3.84 -9.50
N SER A 53 -9.33 -3.04 -8.44
CA SER A 53 -8.18 -2.63 -7.63
C SER A 53 -8.37 -3.01 -6.17
N SER A 54 -7.30 -3.49 -5.55
CA SER A 54 -7.25 -3.87 -4.15
C SER A 54 -6.13 -3.14 -3.44
N LEU A 55 -6.41 -2.60 -2.24
CA LEU A 55 -5.45 -1.92 -1.40
C LEU A 55 -5.33 -2.66 -0.07
N ILE A 56 -4.11 -2.97 0.32
CA ILE A 56 -3.78 -3.76 1.51
C ILE A 56 -2.73 -3.02 2.31
N ALA A 57 -2.92 -2.87 3.62
CA ALA A 57 -1.93 -2.27 4.51
C ALA A 57 -1.93 -2.92 5.89
N THR A 58 -0.77 -2.96 6.55
CA THR A 58 -0.69 -3.38 7.96
C THR A 58 -0.95 -2.24 8.93
N SER A 59 -1.05 -1.00 8.43
CA SER A 59 -1.56 0.18 9.14
C SER A 59 -3.08 0.30 9.06
N GLU A 60 -3.60 1.43 9.54
CA GLU A 60 -4.94 1.91 9.19
C GLU A 60 -5.03 2.12 7.67
N VAL A 61 -6.14 1.73 7.09
CA VAL A 61 -6.38 1.93 5.65
C VAL A 61 -6.45 3.42 5.27
N THR A 62 -6.74 4.32 6.21
CA THR A 62 -6.70 5.78 6.02
C THR A 62 -5.28 6.34 5.98
N HIS A 63 -4.24 5.53 6.28
CA HIS A 63 -2.86 5.97 6.21
C HIS A 63 -2.47 6.40 4.78
N ALA A 64 -1.42 7.23 4.68
CA ALA A 64 -1.09 7.99 3.47
C ALA A 64 -0.90 7.15 2.20
N THR A 65 -0.35 5.93 2.31
CA THR A 65 -0.04 5.11 1.13
C THR A 65 -1.31 4.53 0.51
N PRO A 66 -2.17 3.77 1.23
CA PRO A 66 -3.42 3.32 0.64
C PRO A 66 -4.32 4.50 0.25
N ALA A 67 -4.36 5.58 1.06
CA ALA A 67 -5.16 6.76 0.74
C ALA A 67 -4.75 7.42 -0.58
N ALA A 68 -3.46 7.50 -0.92
CA ALA A 68 -3.01 8.10 -2.18
C ALA A 68 -3.48 7.35 -3.43
N PHE A 69 -3.85 6.08 -3.31
CA PHE A 69 -4.39 5.27 -4.40
C PHE A 69 -5.92 5.31 -4.50
N ALA A 70 -6.63 6.00 -3.59
CA ALA A 70 -8.10 5.97 -3.56
C ALA A 70 -8.78 7.28 -3.18
N ALA A 71 -8.05 8.24 -2.60
CA ALA A 71 -8.60 9.44 -1.99
C ALA A 71 -7.95 10.72 -2.55
N HIS A 72 -8.67 11.85 -2.37
CA HIS A 72 -8.20 13.17 -2.77
C HIS A 72 -8.43 14.16 -1.62
N ASN A 73 -7.36 14.46 -0.86
CA ASN A 73 -7.49 15.31 0.32
C ASN A 73 -6.24 16.21 0.49
N ILE A 74 -6.45 17.44 0.91
CA ILE A 74 -5.38 18.39 1.23
C ILE A 74 -4.72 18.11 2.58
N SER A 75 -5.20 17.11 3.32
CA SER A 75 -4.66 16.73 4.63
C SER A 75 -4.69 15.22 4.85
N ARG A 76 -3.54 14.58 5.03
CA ARG A 76 -3.45 13.18 5.45
C ARG A 76 -3.97 12.91 6.88
N TYR A 77 -4.30 13.94 7.64
CA TYR A 77 -4.82 13.86 9.01
C TYR A 77 -6.33 14.09 9.08
N ASP A 78 -6.97 14.17 7.93
CA ASP A 78 -8.43 14.21 7.81
C ASP A 78 -8.96 12.78 7.61
N ASP A 79 -8.83 11.97 8.66
CA ASP A 79 -9.24 10.57 8.61
C ASP A 79 -10.74 10.41 8.31
N ASP A 80 -11.58 11.34 8.79
CA ASP A 80 -13.00 11.37 8.48
C ASP A 80 -13.25 11.51 6.97
N GLY A 81 -12.57 12.46 6.32
CA GLY A 81 -12.65 12.68 4.88
C GLY A 81 -12.05 11.52 4.08
N LEU A 82 -10.88 11.02 4.50
CA LEU A 82 -10.22 9.88 3.83
C LEU A 82 -11.09 8.62 3.88
N ALA A 83 -11.69 8.28 5.02
CA ALA A 83 -12.59 7.14 5.15
C ALA A 83 -13.84 7.30 4.25
N GLU A 84 -14.36 8.53 4.13
CA GLU A 84 -15.48 8.82 3.24
C GLU A 84 -15.10 8.66 1.76
N ASP A 85 -13.89 9.10 1.37
CA ASP A 85 -13.36 8.91 0.02
C ASP A 85 -13.22 7.42 -0.30
N PHE A 86 -12.67 6.60 0.62
CA PHE A 86 -12.64 5.14 0.44
C PHE A 86 -14.03 4.53 0.25
N PHE A 87 -14.99 4.96 1.05
CA PHE A 87 -16.36 4.48 0.93
C PHE A 87 -16.96 4.81 -0.45
N LYS A 88 -16.67 5.99 -0.99
CA LYS A 88 -17.15 6.46 -2.32
C LYS A 88 -16.31 5.95 -3.49
N SER A 89 -15.07 5.51 -3.25
CA SER A 89 -14.14 5.10 -4.31
C SER A 89 -14.61 3.86 -5.07
N ASN A 90 -13.93 3.58 -6.18
CA ASN A 90 -14.13 2.37 -6.99
C ASN A 90 -13.21 1.22 -6.59
N ILE A 91 -12.57 1.28 -5.42
CA ILE A 91 -11.71 0.20 -4.93
C ILE A 91 -12.57 -1.04 -4.65
N TYR A 92 -12.19 -2.17 -5.23
CA TYR A 92 -12.89 -3.44 -5.07
C TYR A 92 -12.65 -4.05 -3.69
N MET A 93 -11.39 -4.10 -3.24
CA MET A 93 -11.04 -4.57 -1.90
C MET A 93 -10.19 -3.55 -1.15
N LEU A 94 -10.54 -3.32 0.11
CA LEU A 94 -9.78 -2.51 1.06
C LEU A 94 -9.54 -3.37 2.31
N LEU A 95 -8.27 -3.74 2.58
CA LEU A 95 -7.93 -4.68 3.65
C LEU A 95 -6.86 -4.08 4.57
N GLY A 96 -7.13 -4.00 5.86
CA GLY A 96 -6.18 -3.49 6.86
C GLY A 96 -6.81 -3.20 8.20
N GLY A 97 -6.21 -2.29 8.95
CA GLY A 97 -6.76 -1.75 10.19
C GLY A 97 -7.63 -0.50 9.95
N GLY A 98 -7.96 0.22 11.04
CA GLY A 98 -8.63 1.53 10.96
C GLY A 98 -10.15 1.47 10.97
N ARG A 99 -10.76 0.41 11.49
CA ARG A 99 -12.23 0.28 11.58
C ARG A 99 -12.87 1.48 12.30
N ASP A 100 -12.22 2.03 13.29
CA ASP A 100 -12.78 3.09 14.11
C ASP A 100 -12.91 4.42 13.34
N PHE A 101 -12.17 4.61 12.25
CA PHE A 101 -12.34 5.76 11.35
C PHE A 101 -13.58 5.66 10.46
N PHE A 102 -14.27 4.51 10.45
CA PHE A 102 -15.54 4.30 9.76
C PHE A 102 -16.73 4.36 10.69
N LEU A 103 -16.52 4.52 12.00
CA LEU A 103 -17.55 4.57 13.05
C LEU A 103 -17.57 5.93 13.75
N PRO A 104 -18.78 6.45 14.12
CA PRO A 104 -18.91 7.67 14.88
C PRO A 104 -18.42 7.49 16.33
N LYS A 105 -18.01 8.58 16.98
CA LYS A 105 -17.61 8.58 18.39
C LYS A 105 -18.70 8.10 19.33
N SER A 106 -19.94 8.40 19.01
CA SER A 106 -21.12 7.92 19.76
C SER A 106 -21.26 6.39 19.78
N GLU A 107 -20.65 5.69 18.81
CA GLU A 107 -20.66 4.23 18.68
C GLU A 107 -19.28 3.59 18.94
N GLY A 108 -18.38 4.33 19.56
CA GLY A 108 -17.06 3.83 19.97
C GLY A 108 -15.97 3.97 18.91
N GLY A 109 -16.26 4.68 17.80
CA GLY A 109 -15.27 4.99 16.77
C GLY A 109 -14.55 6.32 17.00
N GLN A 110 -13.91 6.85 15.94
CA GLN A 110 -13.13 8.08 16.00
C GLN A 110 -13.74 9.23 15.17
N ARG A 111 -14.75 8.99 14.34
CA ARG A 111 -15.34 10.02 13.48
C ARG A 111 -15.98 11.14 14.27
N SER A 112 -15.62 12.37 13.91
CA SER A 112 -16.13 13.58 14.56
C SER A 112 -17.41 14.13 13.92
N ASP A 113 -17.73 13.71 12.70
CA ASP A 113 -18.91 14.10 11.93
C ASP A 113 -20.17 13.25 12.21
N GLU A 114 -20.03 12.26 13.12
CA GLU A 114 -21.07 11.32 13.56
C GLU A 114 -21.67 10.45 12.42
N LEU A 115 -21.00 10.32 11.26
CA LEU A 115 -21.42 9.41 10.21
C LEU A 115 -21.02 7.97 10.54
N ASN A 116 -21.93 7.01 10.34
CA ASN A 116 -21.65 5.58 10.42
C ASN A 116 -21.46 5.01 9.01
N LEU A 117 -20.21 4.92 8.53
CA LEU A 117 -19.89 4.35 7.23
C LEU A 117 -19.99 2.82 7.21
N ILE A 118 -19.89 2.15 8.37
CA ILE A 118 -20.04 0.70 8.50
C ILE A 118 -21.44 0.25 8.09
N GLU A 119 -22.50 1.00 8.46
CA GLU A 119 -23.86 0.70 8.01
C GLU A 119 -23.98 0.79 6.48
N GLY A 120 -23.34 1.79 5.87
CA GLY A 120 -23.28 1.93 4.42
C GLY A 120 -22.56 0.75 3.75
N ILE A 121 -21.42 0.33 4.31
CA ILE A 121 -20.66 -0.85 3.85
C ILE A 121 -21.52 -2.10 3.94
N LEU A 122 -22.14 -2.37 5.07
CA LEU A 122 -22.98 -3.56 5.27
C LEU A 122 -24.17 -3.62 4.31
N SER A 123 -24.68 -2.46 3.85
CA SER A 123 -25.80 -2.41 2.91
C SER A 123 -25.41 -2.71 1.46
N SER A 124 -24.18 -2.37 1.06
CA SER A 124 -23.75 -2.38 -0.35
C SER A 124 -22.54 -3.27 -0.65
N SER A 125 -21.83 -3.72 0.38
CA SER A 125 -20.55 -4.40 0.28
C SER A 125 -20.47 -5.56 1.28
N HIS A 126 -19.37 -6.31 1.26
CA HIS A 126 -19.04 -7.28 2.29
C HIS A 126 -18.11 -6.63 3.31
N LEU A 127 -18.37 -6.82 4.59
CA LEU A 127 -17.50 -6.43 5.69
C LEU A 127 -16.90 -7.69 6.33
N LEU A 128 -15.57 -7.73 6.43
CA LEU A 128 -14.82 -8.76 7.16
C LEU A 128 -14.21 -8.08 8.39
N ALA A 129 -14.49 -8.61 9.56
CA ALA A 129 -14.10 -7.99 10.83
C ALA A 129 -12.87 -8.65 11.48
N ASP A 130 -12.58 -9.89 11.12
CA ASP A 130 -11.46 -10.65 11.67
C ASP A 130 -10.88 -11.67 10.65
N LYS A 131 -9.82 -12.36 11.07
CA LYS A 131 -9.16 -13.41 10.27
C LYS A 131 -10.10 -14.55 9.90
N LYS A 132 -11.02 -14.92 10.79
CA LYS A 132 -11.97 -15.99 10.53
C LYS A 132 -12.93 -15.62 9.42
N ASP A 133 -13.42 -14.38 9.41
CA ASP A 133 -14.26 -13.88 8.32
C ASP A 133 -13.53 -13.97 6.98
N LEU A 134 -12.24 -13.62 6.96
CA LEU A 134 -11.41 -13.72 5.75
C LEU A 134 -11.23 -15.18 5.29
N GLU A 135 -10.94 -16.12 6.21
CA GLU A 135 -10.76 -17.54 5.91
C GLU A 135 -12.07 -18.24 5.44
N GLU A 136 -13.20 -17.85 6.02
CA GLU A 136 -14.52 -18.45 5.73
C GLU A 136 -15.23 -17.75 4.56
N PHE A 137 -14.72 -16.61 4.07
CA PHE A 137 -15.35 -15.87 2.98
C PHE A 137 -15.51 -16.72 1.73
N LYS A 138 -16.67 -16.63 1.11
CA LYS A 138 -16.96 -17.24 -0.19
C LYS A 138 -17.40 -16.15 -1.14
N HIS A 139 -16.70 -16.01 -2.24
CA HIS A 139 -17.11 -15.14 -3.33
C HIS A 139 -18.51 -15.57 -3.84
N LYS A 140 -19.43 -14.63 -3.90
CA LYS A 140 -20.83 -14.91 -4.28
C LYS A 140 -21.40 -13.92 -5.29
N ASP A 141 -20.82 -12.74 -5.34
CA ASP A 141 -21.28 -11.63 -6.16
C ASP A 141 -20.13 -10.65 -6.39
N LYS A 142 -20.36 -9.62 -7.21
CA LYS A 142 -19.37 -8.60 -7.55
C LYS A 142 -19.28 -7.44 -6.53
N LYS A 143 -19.86 -7.62 -5.33
CA LYS A 143 -19.80 -6.56 -4.32
C LYS A 143 -18.38 -6.34 -3.83
N ARG A 144 -18.12 -5.09 -3.45
CA ARG A 144 -16.86 -4.67 -2.82
C ARG A 144 -16.65 -5.38 -1.49
N ILE A 145 -15.39 -5.50 -1.09
CA ILE A 145 -14.99 -6.17 0.16
C ILE A 145 -14.19 -5.17 1.01
N PHE A 146 -14.67 -4.92 2.22
CA PHE A 146 -13.96 -4.17 3.24
C PHE A 146 -13.54 -5.12 4.35
N GLY A 147 -12.24 -5.34 4.51
CA GLY A 147 -11.63 -6.07 5.63
C GLY A 147 -11.02 -5.07 6.60
N LEU A 148 -11.74 -4.73 7.67
CA LEU A 148 -11.34 -3.78 8.69
C LEU A 148 -11.08 -4.54 9.99
N PHE A 149 -9.87 -5.13 10.09
CA PHE A 149 -9.54 -6.19 11.04
C PHE A 149 -9.12 -5.69 12.42
N ALA A 150 -8.81 -4.41 12.57
CA ALA A 150 -8.43 -3.77 13.82
C ALA A 150 -9.09 -2.39 13.95
N ALA A 151 -9.16 -1.88 15.18
CA ALA A 151 -9.65 -0.53 15.48
C ALA A 151 -8.76 0.54 14.82
N GLU A 152 -7.47 0.41 15.04
CA GLU A 152 -6.37 1.22 14.47
C GLU A 152 -5.50 0.31 13.59
N GLU A 153 -4.18 0.32 13.72
CA GLU A 153 -3.28 -0.58 12.97
C GLU A 153 -3.40 -2.06 13.38
N LEU A 154 -2.90 -2.97 12.54
CA LEU A 154 -2.80 -4.39 12.89
C LEU A 154 -1.66 -4.60 13.91
N ILE A 155 -1.96 -5.23 15.03
CA ILE A 155 -0.99 -5.51 16.10
C ILE A 155 -0.51 -6.97 16.12
N ARG A 156 -0.79 -7.74 15.06
CA ARG A 156 -0.44 -9.16 14.92
C ARG A 156 -1.12 -10.04 15.98
N SER A 157 -2.34 -9.72 16.35
CA SER A 157 -3.15 -10.60 17.20
C SER A 157 -3.55 -11.87 16.42
N ALA A 158 -3.88 -12.94 17.16
CA ALA A 158 -4.30 -14.20 16.54
C ALA A 158 -5.59 -14.07 15.70
N ASN A 159 -6.36 -13.02 15.92
CA ASN A 159 -7.61 -12.75 15.21
C ASN A 159 -7.42 -11.86 13.98
N GLU A 160 -6.23 -11.35 13.74
CA GLU A 160 -5.89 -10.51 12.59
C GLU A 160 -5.22 -11.33 11.49
N PRO A 161 -5.57 -11.13 10.22
CA PRO A 161 -4.81 -11.70 9.12
C PRO A 161 -3.48 -10.97 8.97
N ASN A 162 -2.43 -11.69 8.57
CA ASN A 162 -1.15 -11.08 8.22
C ASN A 162 -1.15 -10.60 6.76
N LEU A 163 -0.10 -9.86 6.37
CA LEU A 163 0.03 -9.27 5.03
C LEU A 163 -0.05 -10.33 3.92
N THR A 164 0.61 -11.48 4.11
CA THR A 164 0.61 -12.58 3.14
C THR A 164 -0.79 -13.19 2.98
N GLU A 165 -1.54 -13.33 4.06
CA GLU A 165 -2.91 -13.86 4.04
C GLU A 165 -3.85 -12.89 3.31
N MET A 166 -3.77 -11.60 3.61
CA MET A 166 -4.54 -10.55 2.92
C MET A 166 -4.20 -10.49 1.43
N LEU A 167 -2.91 -10.59 1.08
CA LEU A 167 -2.45 -10.58 -0.32
C LEU A 167 -3.01 -11.78 -1.10
N LYS A 168 -2.88 -13.00 -0.56
CA LYS A 168 -3.41 -14.22 -1.21
C LYS A 168 -4.92 -14.17 -1.38
N PHE A 169 -5.62 -13.70 -0.36
CA PHE A 169 -7.07 -13.47 -0.41
C PHE A 169 -7.44 -12.48 -1.52
N SER A 170 -6.71 -11.36 -1.58
CA SER A 170 -6.93 -10.33 -2.58
C SER A 170 -6.70 -10.84 -4.01
N ILE A 171 -5.59 -11.53 -4.27
CA ILE A 171 -5.30 -12.12 -5.58
C ILE A 171 -6.41 -13.08 -5.98
N SER A 172 -6.76 -14.05 -5.12
CA SER A 172 -7.75 -15.07 -5.44
C SER A 172 -9.13 -14.50 -5.75
N ASN A 173 -9.58 -13.47 -4.99
CA ASN A 173 -10.88 -12.84 -5.27
C ASN A 173 -10.83 -11.91 -6.50
N SER A 174 -9.68 -11.31 -6.79
CA SER A 174 -9.50 -10.52 -8.01
C SER A 174 -9.48 -11.39 -9.27
N GLU A 175 -8.90 -12.60 -9.22
CA GLU A 175 -8.97 -13.59 -10.32
C GLU A 175 -10.42 -13.96 -10.63
N LEU A 176 -11.24 -14.18 -9.61
CA LEU A 176 -12.67 -14.47 -9.81
C LEU A 176 -13.38 -13.31 -10.53
N MET A 177 -13.01 -12.05 -10.25
CA MET A 177 -13.54 -10.90 -10.97
C MET A 177 -13.08 -10.87 -12.43
N VAL A 178 -11.87 -11.32 -12.74
CA VAL A 178 -11.39 -11.47 -14.13
C VAL A 178 -12.19 -12.56 -14.84
N ASP A 179 -12.42 -13.69 -14.19
CA ASP A 179 -13.29 -14.76 -14.73
C ASP A 179 -14.73 -14.29 -14.97
N GLU A 180 -15.20 -13.30 -14.22
CA GLU A 180 -16.52 -12.67 -14.36
C GLU A 180 -16.55 -11.48 -15.34
N GLY A 181 -15.46 -11.22 -16.07
CA GLY A 181 -15.40 -10.29 -17.18
C GLY A 181 -14.65 -8.99 -16.95
N CYS A 182 -13.83 -8.89 -15.89
CA CYS A 182 -12.86 -7.79 -15.76
C CYS A 182 -11.65 -8.02 -16.68
N ASN A 183 -11.03 -6.93 -17.14
CA ASN A 183 -9.83 -6.99 -17.99
C ASN A 183 -8.54 -7.36 -17.24
N GLY A 184 -8.56 -7.26 -15.91
CA GLY A 184 -7.43 -7.58 -15.06
C GLY A 184 -7.63 -7.03 -13.65
N PHE A 185 -6.56 -7.07 -12.86
CA PHE A 185 -6.58 -6.53 -11.50
C PHE A 185 -5.28 -5.82 -11.14
N PHE A 186 -5.36 -4.95 -10.16
CA PHE A 186 -4.23 -4.28 -9.52
C PHE A 186 -4.29 -4.52 -8.02
N VAL A 187 -3.15 -4.86 -7.42
CA VAL A 187 -3.02 -4.98 -5.96
C VAL A 187 -1.86 -4.12 -5.49
N MET A 188 -2.13 -3.19 -4.57
CA MET A 188 -1.11 -2.51 -3.77
C MET A 188 -1.12 -3.13 -2.37
N ALA A 189 0.04 -3.58 -1.90
CA ALA A 189 0.21 -4.18 -0.59
C ALA A 189 1.38 -3.52 0.15
N GLU A 190 1.15 -3.04 1.36
CA GLU A 190 2.11 -2.29 2.15
C GLU A 190 2.40 -2.96 3.50
N GLY A 191 3.68 -3.22 3.76
CA GLY A 191 4.21 -3.50 5.10
C GLY A 191 4.48 -2.19 5.83
N SER A 192 3.45 -1.52 6.30
CA SER A 192 3.48 -0.13 6.77
C SER A 192 4.34 0.06 8.02
N GLN A 193 4.42 -0.94 8.89
CA GLN A 193 5.05 -0.83 10.20
C GLN A 193 6.58 -0.98 10.16
N ILE A 194 7.16 -1.31 9.00
CA ILE A 194 8.62 -1.26 8.78
C ILE A 194 9.14 0.17 9.01
N ASP A 195 8.44 1.18 8.50
CA ASP A 195 8.76 2.60 8.69
C ASP A 195 8.70 3.00 10.17
N TRP A 196 7.66 2.57 10.87
CA TRP A 196 7.49 2.89 12.30
C TRP A 196 8.59 2.30 13.16
N ALA A 197 8.96 1.05 12.92
CA ALA A 197 10.10 0.42 13.59
C ALA A 197 11.42 1.15 13.29
N GLY A 198 11.58 1.69 12.08
CA GLY A 198 12.69 2.57 11.71
C GLY A 198 12.70 3.89 12.47
N HIS A 199 11.54 4.51 12.65
CA HIS A 199 11.41 5.73 13.46
C HIS A 199 11.76 5.49 14.93
N ASP A 200 11.43 4.34 15.47
CA ASP A 200 11.72 3.97 16.85
C ASP A 200 13.13 3.39 17.04
N ASN A 201 13.86 3.13 15.95
CA ASN A 201 15.13 2.42 15.95
C ASN A 201 15.00 1.03 16.60
N ASP A 202 13.84 0.37 16.41
CA ASP A 202 13.51 -0.94 16.93
C ASP A 202 13.81 -2.01 15.88
N PHE A 203 14.98 -2.64 16.02
CA PHE A 203 15.42 -3.69 15.09
C PHE A 203 14.58 -4.96 15.19
N ASP A 204 14.15 -5.36 16.39
CA ASP A 204 13.41 -6.60 16.58
C ASP A 204 12.03 -6.54 15.92
N THR A 205 11.36 -5.40 16.02
CA THR A 205 10.10 -5.14 15.32
C THR A 205 10.34 -5.03 13.82
N MET A 206 11.33 -4.23 13.39
CA MET A 206 11.66 -4.09 11.96
C MET A 206 11.98 -5.44 11.31
N PHE A 207 12.72 -6.31 11.98
CA PHE A 207 13.05 -7.63 11.45
C PHE A 207 11.80 -8.49 11.21
N LYS A 208 10.86 -8.48 12.15
CA LYS A 208 9.58 -9.22 12.02
C LYS A 208 8.70 -8.66 10.90
N GLU A 209 8.63 -7.33 10.79
CA GLU A 209 7.88 -6.67 9.72
C GLU A 209 8.48 -6.96 8.33
N MET A 210 9.82 -6.92 8.24
CA MET A 210 10.53 -7.28 7.01
C MET A 210 10.37 -8.76 6.64
N GLU A 211 10.40 -9.68 7.61
CA GLU A 211 10.16 -11.12 7.37
C GLU A 211 8.73 -11.35 6.85
N GLU A 212 7.75 -10.67 7.42
CA GLU A 212 6.38 -10.77 6.94
C GLU A 212 6.21 -10.18 5.52
N PHE A 213 6.85 -9.05 5.25
CA PHE A 213 6.87 -8.45 3.92
C PHE A 213 7.56 -9.36 2.89
N ASP A 214 8.70 -9.96 3.25
CA ASP A 214 9.42 -10.91 2.38
C ASP A 214 8.57 -12.15 2.04
N ASN A 215 7.84 -12.69 3.02
CA ASN A 215 6.87 -13.76 2.79
C ASN A 215 5.74 -13.36 1.82
N ALA A 216 5.26 -12.12 1.90
CA ALA A 216 4.27 -11.59 0.97
C ALA A 216 4.86 -11.43 -0.43
N VAL A 217 6.09 -10.93 -0.55
CA VAL A 217 6.83 -10.84 -1.81
C VAL A 217 7.05 -12.23 -2.42
N GLU A 218 7.42 -13.23 -1.63
CA GLU A 218 7.56 -14.61 -2.11
C GLU A 218 6.23 -15.13 -2.67
N ALA A 219 5.12 -14.87 -1.98
CA ALA A 219 3.80 -15.29 -2.45
C ALA A 219 3.43 -14.61 -3.78
N ALA A 220 3.66 -13.30 -3.92
CA ALA A 220 3.42 -12.55 -5.14
C ALA A 220 4.32 -13.02 -6.29
N LEU A 221 5.61 -13.26 -6.02
CA LEU A 221 6.56 -13.75 -7.01
C LEU A 221 6.20 -15.16 -7.51
N ASN A 222 5.77 -16.03 -6.61
CA ASN A 222 5.33 -17.37 -6.99
C ASN A 222 4.06 -17.31 -7.85
N TYR A 223 3.14 -16.41 -7.55
CA TYR A 223 1.98 -16.14 -8.39
C TYR A 223 2.39 -15.64 -9.78
N ALA A 224 3.25 -14.62 -9.86
CA ALA A 224 3.71 -14.03 -11.11
C ALA A 224 4.54 -15.00 -11.99
N LYS A 225 5.23 -15.98 -11.40
CA LYS A 225 5.93 -17.04 -12.15
C LYS A 225 4.98 -18.02 -12.83
N ILE A 226 3.78 -18.20 -12.30
CA ILE A 226 2.76 -19.11 -12.85
C ILE A 226 1.89 -18.35 -13.86
N ASN A 227 1.57 -17.09 -13.56
CA ASN A 227 0.73 -16.21 -14.37
C ASN A 227 1.63 -15.21 -15.11
N GLU A 228 2.10 -15.60 -16.30
CA GLU A 228 3.14 -14.91 -17.07
C GLU A 228 2.75 -13.49 -17.53
N ASP A 229 1.49 -13.11 -17.44
CA ASP A 229 0.94 -11.77 -17.73
C ASP A 229 0.92 -10.83 -16.50
N THR A 230 1.53 -11.24 -15.41
CA THR A 230 1.59 -10.48 -14.16
C THR A 230 2.91 -9.70 -14.03
N LEU A 231 2.81 -8.39 -13.90
CA LEU A 231 3.93 -7.53 -13.47
C LEU A 231 3.93 -7.41 -11.94
N LEU A 232 5.02 -7.83 -11.31
CA LEU A 232 5.31 -7.58 -9.90
C LEU A 232 6.34 -6.46 -9.78
N VAL A 233 6.05 -5.45 -8.95
CA VAL A 233 6.99 -4.38 -8.59
C VAL A 233 7.13 -4.35 -7.07
N VAL A 234 8.36 -4.37 -6.57
CA VAL A 234 8.68 -4.30 -5.15
C VAL A 234 9.61 -3.11 -4.91
N LEU A 235 9.21 -2.20 -4.05
CA LEU A 235 9.97 -1.00 -3.70
C LEU A 235 9.60 -0.52 -2.29
N ALA A 236 10.37 0.41 -1.78
CA ALA A 236 9.96 1.26 -0.66
C ALA A 236 9.75 2.70 -1.17
N ASP A 237 9.06 3.51 -0.40
CA ASP A 237 8.91 4.94 -0.70
C ASP A 237 10.12 5.75 -0.20
N HIS A 238 10.75 5.35 0.91
CA HIS A 238 11.96 5.94 1.48
C HIS A 238 12.67 4.95 2.42
N GLU A 239 13.83 5.34 2.87
CA GLU A 239 14.55 4.73 3.98
C GLU A 239 14.20 5.45 5.29
N THR A 240 14.17 4.73 6.43
CA THR A 240 13.87 5.28 7.76
C THR A 240 14.86 4.78 8.81
N GLY A 241 15.34 5.70 9.66
CA GLY A 241 16.23 5.40 10.77
C GLY A 241 17.71 5.35 10.41
N GLY A 242 18.07 5.22 9.15
CA GLY A 242 19.46 5.08 8.72
C GLY A 242 20.10 3.79 9.25
N LEU A 243 19.41 2.65 9.11
CA LEU A 243 19.92 1.34 9.56
C LEU A 243 21.20 0.97 8.81
N LEU A 244 22.25 0.67 9.56
CA LEU A 244 23.53 0.19 9.04
C LEU A 244 23.79 -1.24 9.53
N LEU A 245 24.14 -2.09 8.58
CA LEU A 245 24.56 -3.46 8.82
C LEU A 245 26.06 -3.58 8.57
N GLU A 246 26.83 -3.87 9.61
CA GLU A 246 28.28 -3.97 9.55
C GLU A 246 28.72 -5.35 10.02
N MET A 247 29.84 -5.83 9.47
CA MET A 247 30.49 -7.01 10.02
C MET A 247 31.15 -6.67 11.35
N ASP A 248 30.95 -7.48 12.38
CA ASP A 248 31.40 -7.20 13.74
C ASP A 248 32.93 -7.10 13.87
N ASP A 249 33.70 -7.94 13.16
CA ASP A 249 35.15 -7.85 13.15
C ASP A 249 35.77 -8.30 11.81
N LEU A 250 36.28 -7.32 11.07
CA LEU A 250 36.97 -7.56 9.80
C LEU A 250 38.43 -8.02 9.95
N ARG A 251 39.03 -7.94 11.16
CA ARG A 251 40.47 -8.21 11.38
C ARG A 251 40.83 -9.67 11.36
N TYR A 252 39.87 -10.55 11.62
CA TYR A 252 40.10 -11.98 11.83
C TYR A 252 39.37 -12.88 10.83
N GLY A 253 38.94 -12.36 9.69
CA GLY A 253 38.22 -13.10 8.65
C GLY A 253 36.71 -12.90 8.74
N PRO A 254 35.91 -13.65 7.93
CA PRO A 254 34.48 -13.45 7.86
C PRO A 254 33.84 -13.74 9.23
N SER A 255 33.28 -12.69 9.84
CA SER A 255 32.49 -12.82 11.05
C SER A 255 31.13 -13.44 10.71
N LYS A 256 30.61 -14.30 11.58
CA LYS A 256 29.23 -14.80 11.51
C LYS A 256 28.23 -13.82 12.16
N ASN A 257 28.74 -12.82 12.86
CA ASN A 257 27.93 -11.84 13.56
C ASN A 257 27.88 -10.54 12.75
N MET A 258 26.78 -9.88 12.80
CA MET A 258 26.58 -8.54 12.24
C MET A 258 26.40 -7.57 13.39
N ARG A 259 26.96 -6.37 13.24
CA ARG A 259 26.68 -5.24 14.10
C ARG A 259 25.63 -4.37 13.45
N LEU A 260 24.63 -3.98 14.24
CA LEU A 260 23.57 -3.09 13.85
C LEU A 260 23.80 -1.73 14.46
N SER A 261 23.60 -0.69 13.69
CA SER A 261 23.60 0.68 14.18
C SER A 261 22.59 1.53 13.42
N TRP A 262 22.11 2.55 14.09
CA TRP A 262 21.18 3.53 13.52
C TRP A 262 21.90 4.84 13.34
N ASN A 263 21.68 5.53 12.23
CA ASN A 263 22.26 6.85 11.98
C ASN A 263 21.41 7.98 12.57
N THR A 264 20.20 7.69 13.00
CA THR A 264 19.29 8.64 13.66
C THR A 264 19.21 8.36 15.16
N ALA A 265 18.81 9.35 15.95
CA ALA A 265 18.72 9.20 17.40
C ALA A 265 17.50 8.33 17.78
N ILE A 266 17.64 7.53 18.83
CA ILE A 266 16.58 6.68 19.38
C ILE A 266 15.32 7.51 19.67
N GLY A 267 14.15 7.02 19.21
CA GLY A 267 12.85 7.67 19.36
C GLY A 267 12.73 9.00 18.61
N LYS A 268 13.65 9.27 17.67
CA LYS A 268 13.67 10.42 16.77
C LYS A 268 14.12 10.01 15.37
N GLY A 269 13.94 8.75 15.02
CA GLY A 269 14.24 8.26 13.70
C GLY A 269 13.58 9.12 12.64
N SER A 270 14.33 9.46 11.61
CA SER A 270 13.86 10.25 10.48
C SER A 270 14.21 9.55 9.19
N HIS A 271 13.54 9.93 8.13
CA HIS A 271 13.87 9.45 6.79
C HIS A 271 15.26 9.95 6.38
N THR A 272 16.01 9.12 5.67
CA THR A 272 17.28 9.55 5.06
C THR A 272 17.11 9.75 3.56
N GLY A 273 18.10 10.36 2.92
CA GLY A 273 18.13 10.55 1.47
C GLY A 273 18.77 9.38 0.71
N ALA A 274 18.75 8.17 1.28
CA ALA A 274 19.26 7.00 0.61
C ALA A 274 18.44 6.67 -0.65
N MET A 275 19.11 6.20 -1.70
CA MET A 275 18.41 5.68 -2.87
C MET A 275 17.73 4.36 -2.53
N ILE A 276 16.48 4.24 -2.94
CA ILE A 276 15.66 3.05 -2.73
C ILE A 276 15.78 2.12 -3.93
N PRO A 277 16.04 0.82 -3.72
CA PRO A 277 16.03 -0.15 -4.79
C PRO A 277 14.59 -0.40 -5.27
N VAL A 278 14.44 -0.59 -6.60
CA VAL A 278 13.22 -1.09 -7.22
C VAL A 278 13.52 -2.44 -7.83
N TYR A 279 12.71 -3.43 -7.50
CA TYR A 279 12.75 -4.75 -8.10
C TYR A 279 11.49 -4.96 -8.93
N ALA A 280 11.62 -5.51 -10.12
CA ALA A 280 10.47 -5.82 -10.97
C ALA A 280 10.64 -7.20 -11.60
N PHE A 281 9.52 -7.91 -11.81
CA PHE A 281 9.45 -9.20 -12.45
C PHE A 281 8.20 -9.31 -13.32
N GLY A 282 8.31 -9.92 -14.50
CA GLY A 282 7.21 -10.11 -15.43
C GLY A 282 7.20 -9.11 -16.59
N PRO A 283 6.13 -9.04 -17.38
CA PRO A 283 6.02 -8.16 -18.54
C PRO A 283 6.17 -6.69 -18.15
N GLY A 284 7.04 -5.95 -18.84
CA GLY A 284 7.30 -4.54 -18.54
C GLY A 284 8.32 -4.28 -17.43
N ALA A 285 8.91 -5.33 -16.81
CA ALA A 285 9.90 -5.19 -15.76
C ALA A 285 11.15 -4.39 -16.20
N GLU A 286 11.50 -4.41 -17.48
CA GLU A 286 12.60 -3.63 -18.04
C GLU A 286 12.42 -2.12 -17.90
N MET A 287 11.19 -1.63 -17.77
CA MET A 287 10.88 -0.21 -17.58
C MET A 287 11.31 0.33 -16.20
N PHE A 288 11.60 -0.56 -15.27
CA PHE A 288 12.05 -0.21 -13.91
C PHE A 288 13.58 -0.27 -13.77
N SER A 289 14.32 -0.34 -14.87
CA SER A 289 15.78 -0.43 -14.87
C SER A 289 16.43 0.95 -14.78
N GLY A 290 17.56 1.05 -14.06
CA GLY A 290 18.36 2.28 -13.96
C GLY A 290 17.97 3.16 -12.78
N ILE A 291 18.26 4.46 -12.89
CA ILE A 291 17.89 5.46 -11.88
C ILE A 291 16.68 6.23 -12.39
N MET A 292 15.63 6.28 -11.61
CA MET A 292 14.37 6.92 -11.97
C MET A 292 13.88 7.85 -10.87
N ASP A 293 13.00 8.77 -11.22
CA ASP A 293 12.24 9.55 -10.24
C ASP A 293 11.05 8.70 -9.74
N ASN A 294 10.58 8.95 -8.53
CA ASN A 294 9.42 8.23 -7.99
C ASN A 294 8.14 8.42 -8.85
N THR A 295 8.01 9.52 -9.57
CA THR A 295 6.91 9.73 -10.54
C THR A 295 7.03 8.79 -11.76
N ASP A 296 8.23 8.38 -12.14
CA ASP A 296 8.45 7.49 -13.29
C ASP A 296 7.89 6.09 -13.03
N VAL A 297 7.81 5.67 -11.76
CA VAL A 297 7.19 4.40 -11.35
C VAL A 297 5.72 4.34 -11.79
N PHE A 298 4.96 5.42 -11.58
CA PHE A 298 3.58 5.52 -12.07
C PHE A 298 3.50 5.34 -13.59
N PHE A 299 4.34 6.08 -14.33
CA PHE A 299 4.32 6.01 -15.80
C PHE A 299 4.72 4.63 -16.29
N ALA A 300 5.67 3.96 -15.64
CA ALA A 300 6.05 2.59 -15.97
C ALA A 300 4.90 1.61 -15.72
N MET A 301 4.23 1.67 -14.56
CA MET A 301 3.06 0.84 -14.24
C MET A 301 1.91 1.09 -15.22
N ASN A 302 1.56 2.35 -15.48
CA ASN A 302 0.45 2.69 -16.39
C ASN A 302 0.75 2.25 -17.84
N LYS A 303 2.01 2.30 -18.26
CA LYS A 303 2.42 1.84 -19.59
C LYS A 303 2.45 0.31 -19.70
N ALA A 304 2.70 -0.40 -18.61
CA ALA A 304 2.69 -1.86 -18.60
C ALA A 304 1.30 -2.45 -18.91
N VAL A 305 0.23 -1.68 -18.65
CA VAL A 305 -1.12 -2.07 -19.06
C VAL A 305 -1.27 -1.82 -20.56
N ASP A 306 -1.26 -2.89 -21.37
CA ASP A 306 -1.46 -2.79 -22.81
C ASP A 306 -2.91 -2.42 -23.15
N VAL A 307 -3.13 -1.14 -23.42
CA VAL A 307 -4.46 -0.59 -23.74
C VAL A 307 -5.03 -1.14 -25.05
N ASN A 308 -4.16 -1.61 -25.95
CA ASN A 308 -4.60 -2.09 -27.27
C ASN A 308 -5.12 -3.53 -27.24
N SER A 309 -4.82 -4.30 -26.19
CA SER A 309 -5.27 -5.67 -26.01
C SER A 309 -6.55 -5.79 -25.18
N LEU A 310 -7.05 -4.66 -24.61
CA LEU A 310 -8.22 -4.69 -23.74
C LEU A 310 -9.51 -4.96 -24.54
N SER A 311 -10.32 -5.89 -24.02
CA SER A 311 -11.65 -6.21 -24.57
C SER A 311 -12.73 -5.29 -24.02
N GLU A 312 -13.94 -5.32 -24.60
CA GLU A 312 -15.12 -4.82 -23.90
C GLU A 312 -15.30 -5.62 -22.60
N TYR A 313 -15.45 -4.91 -21.48
CA TYR A 313 -15.56 -5.52 -20.15
C TYR A 313 -16.99 -5.41 -19.59
N THR A 314 -17.32 -6.36 -18.70
CA THR A 314 -18.62 -6.40 -18.00
C THR A 314 -18.45 -6.37 -16.49
N CYS A 315 -17.35 -5.80 -16.05
CA CYS A 315 -16.82 -5.83 -14.69
C CYS A 315 -17.66 -5.00 -13.70
N HIS A 316 -18.23 -3.90 -14.15
CA HIS A 316 -18.92 -2.90 -13.32
C HIS A 316 -20.38 -2.76 -13.65
#